data_833545c0af1a13aed75fc209e4f4ec86
#
_entry.id   833545c0af1a13aed75fc209e4f4ec86
#
_cell.length_a   1.000
_cell.length_b   1.000
_cell.length_c   1.000
_cell.angle_alpha   90.00
_cell.angle_beta   90.00
_cell.angle_gamma   90.00
#
_symmetry.space_group_name_H-M   'P 1'
#
loop_
_entity.id
_entity.type
_entity.pdbx_description
1 polymer ?
#
loop_
_entity_poly.entity_id
_entity_poly.type
_entity_poly.pdbx_seq_one_letter_code
_entity_poly.pdbx_strand_id
1 'polypeptide(L)'
;YEIHTPNPARQPYFDQFSDLPADWTVDVANNPTLPGDGFLGEFHPVIRRRPEEAAGLVPAALSDLPRDAYDSAIAFTDEKLAPLLQRLTEPPFDRNTVVVLFSDHGESFGELGRWGHANLTLGNLRVPLVVVLPGQGKALTVPSQIRLIDLFPTLLELAGVAVPQGIDGESLGPRLAGAQEPAGR
;
A
#
# COMPACT_ATOMS: atom_id res chain seq x y z
N TYR A 1 5.87 -8.16 0.64
CA TYR A 1 7.21 -7.58 0.90
C TYR A 1 7.70 -6.66 -0.22
N GLU A 2 7.07 -6.64 -1.41
CA GLU A 2 7.54 -5.83 -2.54
C GLU A 2 7.30 -4.32 -2.33
N ILE A 3 6.28 -3.95 -1.57
CA ILE A 3 5.91 -2.56 -1.30
C ILE A 3 6.44 -2.11 0.08
N HIS A 4 7.15 -2.97 0.78
CA HIS A 4 7.74 -2.68 2.08
C HIS A 4 9.11 -2.04 1.93
N THR A 5 9.45 -1.08 2.80
CA THR A 5 10.80 -0.48 2.89
C THR A 5 11.86 -1.57 3.17
N PRO A 6 13.00 -1.60 2.46
CA PRO A 6 13.42 -0.67 1.42
C PRO A 6 12.66 -0.90 0.10
N ASN A 7 12.13 0.19 -0.48
CA ASN A 7 11.41 0.12 -1.75
C ASN A 7 12.42 0.09 -2.90
N PRO A 8 12.65 -1.07 -3.54
CA PRO A 8 13.53 -1.11 -4.69
C PRO A 8 12.86 -0.39 -5.87
N ALA A 9 13.60 0.48 -6.54
CA ALA A 9 13.15 1.04 -7.81
C ALA A 9 12.97 -0.09 -8.83
N ARG A 10 11.75 -0.37 -9.23
CA ARG A 10 11.41 -1.49 -10.12
C ARG A 10 11.43 -1.04 -11.58
N GLN A 11 12.44 -1.42 -12.32
CA GLN A 11 12.49 -1.22 -13.75
C GLN A 11 11.61 -2.25 -14.50
N PRO A 12 10.92 -1.87 -15.60
CA PRO A 12 10.84 -0.52 -16.19
C PRO A 12 9.79 0.40 -15.56
N TYR A 13 9.15 0.00 -14.49
CA TYR A 13 8.03 0.75 -13.87
C TYR A 13 8.52 2.08 -13.26
N PHE A 14 9.74 2.12 -12.74
CA PHE A 14 10.30 3.32 -12.13
C PHE A 14 10.36 4.51 -13.09
N ASP A 15 10.66 4.25 -14.36
CA ASP A 15 10.71 5.28 -15.41
C ASP A 15 9.35 5.93 -15.70
N GLN A 16 8.25 5.36 -15.20
CA GLN A 16 6.90 5.92 -15.34
C GLN A 16 6.61 7.02 -14.31
N PHE A 17 7.34 7.04 -13.21
CA PHE A 17 7.09 7.92 -12.06
C PHE A 17 8.21 8.91 -11.82
N SER A 18 9.44 8.59 -12.22
CA SER A 18 10.61 9.42 -11.94
C SER A 18 10.99 10.33 -13.11
N ASP A 19 11.21 11.59 -12.80
CA ASP A 19 11.74 12.60 -13.74
C ASP A 19 13.28 12.60 -13.80
N LEU A 20 13.92 11.54 -13.34
CA LEU A 20 15.37 11.44 -13.40
C LEU A 20 15.87 11.37 -14.84
N PRO A 21 16.99 12.05 -15.17
CA PRO A 21 17.65 11.87 -16.45
C PRO A 21 17.98 10.40 -16.73
N ALA A 22 17.86 9.96 -17.99
CA ALA A 22 18.02 8.55 -18.39
C ALA A 22 19.42 7.96 -18.11
N ASP A 23 20.42 8.79 -17.86
CA ASP A 23 21.78 8.41 -17.49
C ASP A 23 22.00 8.24 -15.98
N TRP A 24 20.96 8.43 -15.18
CA TRP A 24 20.99 8.24 -13.76
C TRP A 24 20.57 6.81 -13.40
N THR A 25 21.33 6.19 -12.51
CA THR A 25 20.97 4.89 -11.94
C THR A 25 20.60 5.06 -10.48
N VAL A 26 19.47 4.49 -10.12
CA VAL A 26 19.02 4.37 -8.73
C VAL A 26 19.42 3.00 -8.21
N ASP A 27 20.26 2.95 -7.21
CA ASP A 27 20.62 1.73 -6.52
C ASP A 27 20.00 1.75 -5.12
N VAL A 28 19.26 0.73 -4.77
CA VAL A 28 18.69 0.60 -3.44
C VAL A 28 19.74 -0.06 -2.55
N ALA A 29 20.65 0.74 -2.03
CA ALA A 29 21.60 0.28 -1.03
C ALA A 29 21.13 0.69 0.37
N ASN A 30 21.39 -0.17 1.35
CA ASN A 30 21.29 0.19 2.75
C ASN A 30 22.21 1.38 3.00
N ASN A 31 21.66 2.54 3.32
CA ASN A 31 22.46 3.67 3.73
C ASN A 31 22.37 3.84 5.26
N PRO A 32 23.38 3.37 6.02
CA PRO A 32 23.39 3.44 7.47
C PRO A 32 23.70 4.82 8.04
N THR A 33 23.85 5.85 7.21
CA THR A 33 24.50 7.11 7.61
C THR A 33 23.62 8.35 7.65
N LEU A 34 22.31 8.24 7.47
CA LEU A 34 21.43 9.36 7.74
C LEU A 34 21.11 9.41 9.24
N PRO A 35 21.31 10.56 9.91
CA PRO A 35 20.98 10.72 11.31
C PRO A 35 19.45 10.81 11.48
N GLY A 36 18.84 9.70 11.70
CA GLY A 36 17.48 9.56 12.20
C GLY A 36 17.56 8.82 13.51
N ASP A 37 16.57 8.95 14.34
CA ASP A 37 16.47 8.47 15.72
C ASP A 37 16.71 6.96 15.95
N GLY A 38 17.81 6.46 15.48
CA GLY A 38 18.55 5.30 16.00
C GLY A 38 17.89 3.92 15.99
N PHE A 39 16.63 3.74 15.61
CA PHE A 39 15.96 2.46 15.77
C PHE A 39 15.60 1.72 14.45
N LEU A 40 15.43 2.43 13.38
CA LEU A 40 15.23 1.82 12.06
C LEU A 40 16.10 2.59 11.06
N GLY A 41 17.14 1.95 10.55
CA GLY A 41 17.90 2.50 9.44
C GLY A 41 16.93 2.83 8.30
N GLU A 42 16.70 4.11 8.06
CA GLU A 42 15.87 4.55 6.96
C GLU A 42 16.58 4.15 5.67
N PHE A 43 15.95 3.27 4.91
CA PHE A 43 16.45 2.85 3.63
C PHE A 43 16.07 3.90 2.59
N HIS A 44 17.01 4.73 2.21
CA HIS A 44 16.82 5.67 1.12
C HIS A 44 17.40 5.10 -0.19
N PRO A 45 16.76 5.33 -1.31
CA PRO A 45 17.34 5.02 -2.60
C PRO A 45 18.66 5.79 -2.72
N VAL A 46 19.77 5.06 -2.93
CA VAL A 46 21.06 5.66 -3.18
C VAL A 46 21.19 5.92 -4.65
N ILE A 47 21.30 7.19 -5.02
CA ILE A 47 21.53 7.56 -6.40
C ILE A 47 23.04 7.48 -6.64
N ARG A 48 23.44 6.57 -7.50
CA ARG A 48 24.83 6.53 -7.97
C ARG A 48 24.94 7.41 -9.20
N ARG A 49 25.67 8.50 -9.03
CA ARG A 49 26.15 9.34 -10.12
C ARG A 49 27.48 8.82 -10.64
N ARG A 50 27.77 9.06 -11.91
CA ARG A 50 29.15 8.98 -12.39
C ARG A 50 30.00 10.00 -11.63
N PRO A 51 31.19 9.62 -11.13
CA PRO A 51 32.01 10.46 -10.25
C PRO A 51 32.30 11.86 -10.79
N GLU A 52 32.27 12.05 -12.09
CA GLU A 52 32.64 13.28 -12.81
C GLU A 52 31.54 14.37 -12.73
N GLU A 53 30.33 14.03 -12.33
CA GLU A 53 29.17 14.94 -12.33
C GLU A 53 28.68 15.30 -10.93
N ALA A 54 29.34 14.83 -9.89
CA ALA A 54 28.91 14.97 -8.50
C ALA A 54 29.08 16.39 -7.91
N ALA A 55 29.54 17.35 -8.69
CA ALA A 55 29.75 18.73 -8.23
C ALA A 55 28.44 19.55 -8.28
N GLY A 56 27.66 19.50 -7.23
CA GLY A 56 26.92 20.69 -6.81
C GLY A 56 25.45 20.82 -7.17
N LEU A 57 24.81 19.90 -7.88
CA LEU A 57 23.37 20.02 -8.19
C LEU A 57 22.63 18.76 -7.72
N VAL A 58 21.90 18.90 -6.61
CA VAL A 58 20.83 17.96 -6.24
C VAL A 58 19.57 18.45 -6.95
N PRO A 59 19.09 17.80 -8.02
CA PRO A 59 17.84 18.19 -8.64
C PRO A 59 16.71 18.06 -7.62
N ALA A 60 15.70 18.92 -7.72
CA ALA A 60 14.50 18.86 -6.87
C ALA A 60 13.79 17.48 -6.95
N ALA A 61 13.91 16.80 -8.09
CA ALA A 61 13.44 15.42 -8.29
C ALA A 61 13.98 14.39 -7.28
N LEU A 62 15.08 14.67 -6.59
CA LEU A 62 15.66 13.72 -5.64
C LEU A 62 14.82 13.56 -4.36
N SER A 63 14.04 14.57 -4.00
CA SER A 63 13.15 14.51 -2.83
C SER A 63 12.00 13.51 -3.02
N ASP A 64 11.61 13.26 -4.27
CA ASP A 64 10.46 12.42 -4.60
C ASP A 64 10.85 10.97 -4.88
N LEU A 65 12.12 10.67 -5.04
CA LEU A 65 12.62 9.33 -5.37
C LEU A 65 12.12 8.20 -4.45
N PRO A 66 12.01 8.38 -3.12
CA PRO A 66 11.47 7.31 -2.28
C PRO A 66 10.02 7.01 -2.63
N ARG A 67 9.23 8.02 -3.00
CA ARG A 67 7.85 7.87 -3.45
C ARG A 67 7.80 7.22 -4.84
N ASP A 68 8.63 7.66 -5.77
CA ASP A 68 8.71 7.10 -7.12
C ASP A 68 9.10 5.62 -7.08
N ALA A 69 10.03 5.25 -6.20
CA ALA A 69 10.40 3.86 -5.97
C ALA A 69 9.23 3.04 -5.40
N TYR A 70 8.49 3.60 -4.46
CA TYR A 70 7.29 2.98 -3.88
C TYR A 70 6.20 2.80 -4.95
N ASP A 71 5.90 3.82 -5.73
CA ASP A 71 4.92 3.77 -6.80
C ASP A 71 5.29 2.75 -7.87
N SER A 72 6.59 2.64 -8.19
CA SER A 72 7.09 1.61 -9.10
C SER A 72 6.90 0.19 -8.56
N ALA A 73 7.05 0.01 -7.24
CA ALA A 73 6.80 -1.27 -6.58
C ALA A 73 5.31 -1.62 -6.56
N ILE A 74 4.42 -0.63 -6.41
CA ILE A 74 2.97 -0.82 -6.56
C ILE A 74 2.63 -1.27 -7.99
N ALA A 75 3.11 -0.58 -9.02
CA ALA A 75 2.86 -0.92 -10.41
C ALA A 75 3.37 -2.32 -10.77
N PHE A 76 4.57 -2.67 -10.29
CA PHE A 76 5.11 -4.02 -10.42
C PHE A 76 4.21 -5.06 -9.76
N THR A 77 3.79 -4.80 -8.53
CA THR A 77 2.94 -5.73 -7.76
C THR A 77 1.58 -5.92 -8.42
N ASP A 78 0.97 -4.85 -8.91
CA ASP A 78 -0.30 -4.89 -9.64
C ASP A 78 -0.21 -5.80 -10.87
N GLU A 79 0.82 -5.61 -11.71
CA GLU A 79 1.04 -6.48 -12.87
C GLU A 79 1.22 -7.94 -12.47
N LYS A 80 1.98 -8.23 -11.40
CA LYS A 80 2.22 -9.61 -10.97
C LYS A 80 1.01 -10.27 -10.34
N LEU A 81 0.14 -9.48 -9.69
CA LEU A 81 -1.12 -9.98 -9.13
C LEU A 81 -2.24 -10.12 -10.18
N ALA A 82 -2.20 -9.38 -11.28
CA ALA A 82 -3.24 -9.34 -12.29
C ALA A 82 -3.70 -10.75 -12.75
N PRO A 83 -2.81 -11.72 -13.09
CA PRO A 83 -3.23 -13.05 -13.50
C PRO A 83 -3.98 -13.82 -12.40
N LEU A 84 -3.57 -13.65 -11.14
CA LEU A 84 -4.27 -14.27 -10.01
C LEU A 84 -5.64 -13.64 -9.82
N LEU A 85 -5.71 -12.31 -9.79
CA LEU A 85 -6.98 -11.59 -9.63
C LEU A 85 -7.94 -11.92 -10.78
N GLN A 86 -7.47 -11.97 -12.02
CA GLN A 86 -8.27 -12.40 -13.15
C GLN A 86 -8.81 -13.81 -12.95
N ARG A 87 -7.96 -14.74 -12.53
CA ARG A 87 -8.38 -16.12 -12.28
C ARG A 87 -9.48 -16.25 -11.22
N LEU A 88 -9.44 -15.39 -10.21
CA LEU A 88 -10.47 -15.36 -9.15
C LEU A 88 -11.81 -14.79 -9.61
N THR A 89 -11.87 -14.08 -10.74
CA THR A 89 -13.10 -13.58 -11.36
C THR A 89 -13.72 -14.56 -12.35
N GLU A 90 -13.12 -15.74 -12.56
CA GLU A 90 -13.58 -16.78 -13.49
C GLU A 90 -14.13 -17.99 -12.75
N PRO A 91 -15.00 -18.81 -13.40
CA PRO A 91 -15.47 -20.06 -12.83
C PRO A 91 -14.33 -21.03 -12.46
N PRO A 92 -14.43 -21.77 -11.35
CA PRO A 92 -15.57 -21.78 -10.40
C PRO A 92 -15.50 -20.73 -9.29
N PHE A 93 -14.43 -19.90 -9.25
CA PHE A 93 -14.13 -19.00 -8.12
C PHE A 93 -15.08 -17.80 -8.06
N ASP A 94 -15.54 -17.29 -9.20
CA ASP A 94 -16.41 -16.11 -9.31
C ASP A 94 -17.70 -16.21 -8.48
N ARG A 95 -18.13 -17.43 -8.15
CA ARG A 95 -19.40 -17.70 -7.47
C ARG A 95 -19.29 -18.03 -6.00
N ASN A 96 -18.08 -18.33 -5.53
CA ASN A 96 -17.89 -18.85 -4.16
C ASN A 96 -16.60 -18.37 -3.50
N THR A 97 -16.04 -17.28 -3.99
CA THR A 97 -14.81 -16.74 -3.42
C THR A 97 -15.01 -15.27 -3.06
N VAL A 98 -14.68 -14.92 -1.82
CA VAL A 98 -14.54 -13.54 -1.38
C VAL A 98 -13.07 -13.16 -1.55
N VAL A 99 -12.79 -12.07 -2.24
CA VAL A 99 -11.44 -11.54 -2.39
C VAL A 99 -11.34 -10.26 -1.56
N VAL A 100 -10.34 -10.21 -0.68
CA VAL A 100 -10.07 -9.02 0.14
C VAL A 100 -8.64 -8.55 -0.13
N LEU A 101 -8.51 -7.32 -0.59
CA LEU A 101 -7.25 -6.64 -0.78
C LEU A 101 -7.13 -5.50 0.24
N PHE A 102 -6.08 -5.51 1.03
CA PHE A 102 -5.81 -4.47 2.02
C PHE A 102 -4.32 -4.37 2.31
N SER A 103 -3.93 -3.30 3.01
CA SER A 103 -2.59 -3.20 3.63
C SER A 103 -2.72 -3.16 5.14
N ASP A 104 -1.72 -3.68 5.85
CA ASP A 104 -1.62 -3.63 7.31
C ASP A 104 -1.25 -2.23 7.82
N HIS A 105 -0.46 -1.49 7.07
CA HIS A 105 -0.12 -0.08 7.29
C HIS A 105 0.23 0.59 5.96
N GLY A 106 0.40 1.91 5.99
CA GLY A 106 0.92 2.70 4.88
C GLY A 106 2.39 3.05 5.05
N GLU A 107 2.83 4.13 4.41
CA GLU A 107 4.21 4.62 4.43
C GLU A 107 4.21 6.16 4.48
N SER A 108 5.17 6.75 5.17
CA SER A 108 5.41 8.20 5.21
C SER A 108 6.62 8.56 4.39
N PHE A 109 6.48 9.60 3.57
CA PHE A 109 7.52 10.08 2.65
C PHE A 109 7.94 11.52 2.98
N GLY A 110 8.10 11.84 4.25
CA GLY A 110 8.50 13.16 4.73
C GLY A 110 7.36 14.01 5.27
N GLU A 111 6.12 13.51 5.28
CA GLU A 111 4.98 14.22 5.86
C GLU A 111 5.23 14.50 7.35
N LEU A 112 5.07 15.77 7.74
CA LEU A 112 5.38 16.24 9.11
C LEU A 112 6.82 15.92 9.57
N GLY A 113 7.76 15.80 8.63
CA GLY A 113 9.15 15.41 8.91
C GLY A 113 9.31 13.94 9.30
N ARG A 114 8.32 13.09 9.00
CA ARG A 114 8.34 11.67 9.32
C ARG A 114 8.56 10.82 8.07
N TRP A 115 9.38 9.80 8.22
CA TRP A 115 9.70 8.83 7.19
C TRP A 115 9.40 7.43 7.70
N GLY A 116 9.12 6.51 6.76
CA GLY A 116 8.84 5.13 7.10
C GLY A 116 7.49 4.93 7.80
N HIS A 117 7.29 3.78 8.40
CA HIS A 117 5.99 3.36 8.96
C HIS A 117 5.98 3.21 10.49
N ALA A 118 7.06 3.55 11.18
CA ALA A 118 7.12 3.50 12.64
C ALA A 118 6.52 4.75 13.33
N ASN A 119 5.46 5.32 12.75
CA ASN A 119 4.80 6.52 13.27
C ASN A 119 3.29 6.48 12.97
N LEU A 120 2.52 7.40 13.56
CA LEU A 120 1.06 7.46 13.47
C LEU A 120 0.59 8.62 12.56
N THR A 121 1.27 8.87 11.46
CA THR A 121 0.78 9.80 10.43
C THR A 121 -0.41 9.21 9.69
N LEU A 122 -1.21 10.08 9.04
CA LEU A 122 -2.30 9.62 8.19
C LEU A 122 -1.81 8.75 7.03
N GLY A 123 -0.59 9.01 6.52
CA GLY A 123 0.04 8.17 5.50
C GLY A 123 0.19 6.72 5.94
N ASN A 124 0.46 6.47 7.22
CA ASN A 124 0.59 5.13 7.78
C ASN A 124 -0.75 4.52 8.21
N LEU A 125 -1.68 5.33 8.68
CA LEU A 125 -2.94 4.84 9.24
C LEU A 125 -4.01 4.61 8.17
N ARG A 126 -3.98 5.37 7.07
CA ARG A 126 -4.97 5.29 6.01
C ARG A 126 -4.52 4.32 4.93
N VAL A 127 -5.08 3.13 4.96
CA VAL A 127 -4.75 2.03 4.03
C VAL A 127 -5.90 1.74 3.07
N PRO A 128 -5.63 1.19 1.88
CA PRO A 128 -6.66 0.70 0.98
C PRO A 128 -7.36 -0.52 1.58
N LEU A 129 -8.66 -0.64 1.30
CA LEU A 129 -9.43 -1.85 1.53
C LEU A 129 -10.43 -2.04 0.38
N VAL A 130 -10.32 -3.17 -0.29
CA VAL A 130 -11.25 -3.60 -1.35
C VAL A 130 -11.80 -4.96 -0.99
N VAL A 131 -13.12 -5.11 -1.04
CA VAL A 131 -13.80 -6.39 -0.85
C VAL A 131 -14.59 -6.72 -2.12
N VAL A 132 -14.31 -7.86 -2.73
CA VAL A 132 -15.03 -8.38 -3.88
C VAL A 132 -15.86 -9.57 -3.42
N LEU A 133 -17.18 -9.45 -3.55
CA LEU A 133 -18.13 -10.51 -3.17
C LEU A 133 -18.53 -11.34 -4.39
N PRO A 134 -18.81 -12.65 -4.21
CA PRO A 134 -19.30 -13.49 -5.27
C PRO A 134 -20.59 -12.91 -5.88
N GLY A 135 -20.64 -12.82 -7.21
CA GLY A 135 -21.83 -12.34 -7.92
C GLY A 135 -22.16 -10.86 -7.76
N GLN A 136 -21.28 -10.05 -7.18
CA GLN A 136 -21.48 -8.62 -7.03
C GLN A 136 -21.42 -7.92 -8.40
N GLY A 137 -22.55 -7.39 -8.85
CA GLY A 137 -22.65 -6.76 -10.17
C GLY A 137 -22.30 -5.28 -10.23
N LYS A 138 -22.17 -4.60 -9.09
CA LYS A 138 -21.88 -3.16 -9.01
C LYS A 138 -20.89 -2.84 -7.92
N ALA A 139 -19.94 -1.95 -8.22
CA ALA A 139 -19.05 -1.38 -7.22
C ALA A 139 -19.85 -0.51 -6.24
N LEU A 140 -19.53 -0.62 -4.96
CA LEU A 140 -20.04 0.20 -3.87
C LEU A 140 -18.86 0.89 -3.20
N THR A 141 -18.94 2.21 -3.03
CA THR A 141 -17.99 2.95 -2.18
C THR A 141 -18.62 3.16 -0.81
N VAL A 142 -17.94 2.72 0.24
CA VAL A 142 -18.34 2.94 1.64
C VAL A 142 -17.57 4.16 2.15
N PRO A 143 -18.21 5.32 2.35
CA PRO A 143 -17.53 6.56 2.69
C PRO A 143 -17.13 6.67 4.15
N SER A 144 -17.65 5.81 5.00
CA SER A 144 -17.38 5.82 6.44
C SER A 144 -16.01 5.24 6.79
N GLN A 145 -15.49 5.64 7.93
CA GLN A 145 -14.26 5.09 8.48
C GLN A 145 -14.47 3.62 8.83
N ILE A 146 -13.53 2.79 8.39
CA ILE A 146 -13.44 1.35 8.67
C ILE A 146 -12.12 1.11 9.39
N ARG A 147 -12.07 0.11 10.26
CA ARG A 147 -10.85 -0.30 10.96
C ARG A 147 -10.44 -1.71 10.50
N LEU A 148 -9.15 -1.99 10.45
CA LEU A 148 -8.67 -3.33 10.04
C LEU A 148 -9.17 -4.44 10.97
N ILE A 149 -9.42 -4.15 12.25
CA ILE A 149 -10.01 -5.12 13.19
C ILE A 149 -11.42 -5.55 12.79
N ASP A 150 -12.12 -4.78 11.95
CA ASP A 150 -13.47 -5.09 11.47
C ASP A 150 -13.44 -6.19 10.38
N LEU A 151 -12.27 -6.50 9.81
CA LEU A 151 -12.13 -7.57 8.81
C LEU A 151 -12.38 -8.95 9.40
N PHE A 152 -11.89 -9.23 10.60
CA PHE A 152 -12.04 -10.55 11.20
C PHE A 152 -13.52 -10.96 11.37
N PRO A 153 -14.38 -10.18 12.06
CA PRO A 153 -15.80 -10.52 12.15
C PRO A 153 -16.51 -10.52 10.79
N THR A 154 -16.10 -9.64 9.86
CA THR A 154 -16.65 -9.59 8.51
C THR A 154 -16.41 -10.90 7.75
N LEU A 155 -15.18 -11.40 7.77
CA LEU A 155 -14.82 -12.63 7.08
C LEU A 155 -15.52 -13.85 7.67
N LEU A 156 -15.67 -13.91 9.00
CA LEU A 156 -16.45 -14.97 9.66
C LEU A 156 -17.91 -14.94 9.22
N GLU A 157 -18.54 -13.76 9.24
CA GLU A 157 -19.93 -13.61 8.79
C GLU A 157 -20.11 -14.02 7.33
N LEU A 158 -19.24 -13.55 6.43
CA LEU A 158 -19.29 -13.92 5.01
C LEU A 158 -19.07 -15.41 4.77
N ALA A 159 -18.30 -16.06 5.63
CA ALA A 159 -18.09 -17.51 5.59
C ALA A 159 -19.20 -18.32 6.28
N GLY A 160 -20.24 -17.67 6.84
CA GLY A 160 -21.29 -18.33 7.60
C GLY A 160 -20.83 -18.91 8.94
N VAL A 161 -19.73 -18.43 9.48
CA VAL A 161 -19.17 -18.85 10.77
C VAL A 161 -19.62 -17.87 11.87
N ALA A 162 -20.00 -18.41 13.02
CA ALA A 162 -20.41 -17.57 14.16
C ALA A 162 -19.28 -16.65 14.63
N VAL A 163 -19.58 -15.36 14.75
CA VAL A 163 -18.64 -14.36 15.26
C VAL A 163 -18.52 -14.51 16.78
N PRO A 164 -17.30 -14.64 17.33
CA PRO A 164 -17.10 -14.73 18.78
C PRO A 164 -17.60 -13.48 19.50
N GLN A 165 -18.08 -13.66 20.73
CA GLN A 165 -18.43 -12.53 21.58
C GLN A 165 -17.18 -11.90 22.21
N GLY A 166 -17.24 -10.61 22.51
CA GLY A 166 -16.17 -9.88 23.19
C GLY A 166 -14.97 -9.50 22.32
N ILE A 167 -15.15 -9.47 21.01
CA ILE A 167 -14.16 -8.89 20.07
C ILE A 167 -14.44 -7.41 19.85
N ASP A 168 -13.38 -6.62 19.56
CA ASP A 168 -13.49 -5.17 19.37
C ASP A 168 -13.94 -4.76 17.96
N GLY A 169 -13.86 -5.66 16.96
CA GLY A 169 -14.26 -5.42 15.60
C GLY A 169 -15.77 -5.55 15.39
N GLU A 170 -16.29 -4.81 14.42
CA GLU A 170 -17.69 -4.88 13.97
C GLU A 170 -17.74 -5.39 12.53
N SER A 171 -18.65 -6.31 12.21
CA SER A 171 -18.79 -6.79 10.83
C SER A 171 -19.21 -5.66 9.88
N LEU A 172 -18.58 -5.63 8.72
CA LEU A 172 -18.91 -4.75 7.60
C LEU A 172 -20.06 -5.31 6.75
N GLY A 173 -20.59 -6.49 7.06
CA GLY A 173 -21.66 -7.13 6.29
C GLY A 173 -22.82 -6.20 5.96
N PRO A 174 -23.40 -5.46 6.92
CA PRO A 174 -24.48 -4.51 6.64
C PRO A 174 -24.07 -3.41 5.65
N ARG A 175 -22.83 -2.89 5.73
CA ARG A 175 -22.32 -1.85 4.81
C ARG A 175 -22.10 -2.42 3.41
N LEU A 176 -21.56 -3.62 3.33
CA LEU A 176 -21.36 -4.33 2.05
C LEU A 176 -22.70 -4.64 1.37
N ALA A 177 -23.78 -4.82 2.13
CA ALA A 177 -25.14 -4.96 1.64
C ALA A 177 -25.81 -3.62 1.27
N GLY A 178 -25.12 -2.48 1.40
CA GLY A 178 -25.65 -1.17 1.05
C GLY A 178 -26.48 -0.50 2.15
N ALA A 179 -26.41 -0.97 3.40
CA ALA A 179 -27.05 -0.29 4.51
C ALA A 179 -26.44 1.10 4.72
N GLN A 180 -27.30 2.12 4.85
CA GLN A 180 -26.87 3.47 5.19
C GLN A 180 -26.46 3.53 6.66
N GLU A 181 -25.36 4.24 6.95
CA GLU A 181 -24.98 4.49 8.32
C GLU A 181 -25.95 5.44 9.00
N PRO A 182 -26.21 5.23 10.30
CA PRO A 182 -26.85 6.27 11.09
C PRO A 182 -25.93 7.50 11.11
N ALA A 183 -26.47 8.67 10.78
CA ALA A 183 -25.74 9.93 10.83
C ALA A 183 -25.18 10.14 12.24
N GLY A 184 -23.85 10.17 12.38
CA GLY A 184 -23.20 10.58 13.63
C GLY A 184 -22.30 9.55 14.31
N ARG A 185 -21.33 8.98 13.61
CA ARG A 185 -20.12 8.41 14.24
C ARG A 185 -18.86 9.03 13.68
#